data_87237cbe4cb66adcfbbc8cf83abc8c9a
#
_entry.id   87237cbe4cb66adcfbbc8cf83abc8c9a
#
_cell.length_a   1.000
_cell.length_b   1.000
_cell.length_c   1.000
_cell.angle_alpha   90.00
_cell.angle_beta   90.00
_cell.angle_gamma   90.00
#
_symmetry.space_group_name_H-M   'P 1'
#
loop_
_entity.id
_entity.type
_entity.pdbx_description
1 polymer ?
#
loop_
_entity_poly.entity_id
_entity_poly.type
_entity_poly.pdbx_seq_one_letter_code
_entity_poly.pdbx_strand_id
1 'polypeptide(L)'
;SYAVYTYITYDQWLFLLSTLCMSVVWVLVAFLWFNVKPAKIYMWDVWSLALWANLWIIAMITNTVFILIIIWFIFIFETISVMIQLTSKKFRNGKKVFRIAPFHHHLEAIWWSEENVVFRLWLIGMISSVIGIIFYILQK
;
A
#
# COMPACT_ATOMS: atom_id res chain seq x y z
N SER A 1 7.35 -9.07 40.09
CA SER A 1 6.45 -7.95 39.93
C SER A 1 6.74 -7.12 38.68
N TYR A 2 8.02 -6.83 38.32
CA TYR A 2 8.37 -6.08 37.11
C TYR A 2 7.97 -6.85 35.84
N ALA A 3 8.17 -8.14 35.80
CA ALA A 3 7.78 -9.00 34.66
C ALA A 3 6.25 -9.02 34.45
N VAL A 4 5.47 -9.00 35.54
CA VAL A 4 4.00 -8.91 35.44
C VAL A 4 3.56 -7.55 34.91
N TYR A 5 4.19 -6.47 35.37
CA TYR A 5 3.93 -5.13 34.88
C TYR A 5 4.25 -4.99 33.39
N THR A 6 5.41 -5.49 32.95
CA THR A 6 5.78 -5.45 31.51
C THR A 6 4.87 -6.31 30.67
N TYR A 7 4.40 -7.46 31.16
CA TYR A 7 3.44 -8.30 30.45
C TYR A 7 2.09 -7.61 30.27
N ILE A 8 1.53 -7.04 31.34
CA ILE A 8 0.23 -6.34 31.30
C ILE A 8 0.29 -5.10 30.38
N THR A 9 1.36 -4.31 30.47
CA THR A 9 1.53 -3.16 29.60
C THR A 9 1.72 -3.56 28.14
N TYR A 10 2.45 -4.64 27.85
CA TYR A 10 2.63 -5.14 26.49
C TYR A 10 1.30 -5.57 25.85
N ASP A 11 0.45 -6.29 26.58
CA ASP A 11 -0.87 -6.68 26.09
C ASP A 11 -1.78 -5.49 25.85
N GLN A 12 -1.74 -4.48 26.71
CA GLN A 12 -2.50 -3.24 26.51
C GLN A 12 -2.05 -2.47 25.26
N TRP A 13 -0.76 -2.37 25.00
CA TRP A 13 -0.22 -1.74 23.79
C TRP A 13 -0.63 -2.48 22.52
N LEU A 14 -0.57 -3.80 22.53
CA LEU A 14 -1.02 -4.62 21.39
C LEU A 14 -2.52 -4.45 21.13
N PHE A 15 -3.32 -4.37 22.19
CA PHE A 15 -4.75 -4.13 22.07
C PHE A 15 -5.04 -2.75 21.47
N LEU A 16 -4.38 -1.70 21.94
CA LEU A 16 -4.52 -0.35 21.40
C LEU A 16 -4.09 -0.29 19.93
N LEU A 17 -2.99 -0.93 19.57
CA LEU A 17 -2.49 -0.98 18.20
C LEU A 17 -3.47 -1.72 17.28
N SER A 18 -4.02 -2.85 17.72
CA SER A 18 -5.02 -3.60 16.95
C SER A 18 -6.31 -2.81 16.76
N THR A 19 -6.75 -2.09 17.79
CA THR A 19 -7.93 -1.21 17.72
C THR A 19 -7.71 -0.07 16.71
N LEU A 20 -6.53 0.53 16.72
CA LEU A 20 -6.15 1.56 15.73
C LEU A 20 -6.18 0.99 14.30
N CYS A 21 -5.56 -0.18 14.08
CA CYS A 21 -5.56 -0.82 12.77
C CYS A 21 -6.99 -1.12 12.28
N MET A 22 -7.84 -1.66 13.14
CA MET A 22 -9.23 -1.96 12.81
C MET A 22 -10.04 -0.70 12.51
N SER A 23 -9.83 0.40 13.25
CA SER A 23 -10.50 1.67 12.95
C SER A 23 -10.11 2.22 11.58
N VAL A 24 -8.83 2.14 11.21
CA VAL A 24 -8.35 2.54 9.87
C VAL A 24 -9.00 1.67 8.78
N VAL A 25 -9.08 0.34 8.99
CA VAL A 25 -9.74 -0.57 8.04
C VAL A 25 -11.21 -0.18 7.84
N TRP A 26 -11.95 0.08 8.91
CA TRP A 26 -13.36 0.47 8.80
C TRP A 26 -13.55 1.81 8.07
N VAL A 27 -12.69 2.78 8.34
CA VAL A 27 -12.70 4.07 7.61
C VAL A 27 -12.42 3.87 6.12
N LEU A 28 -11.47 3.01 5.77
CA LEU A 28 -11.16 2.71 4.37
C LEU A 28 -12.30 1.95 3.68
N VAL A 29 -12.94 1.00 4.35
CA VAL A 29 -14.13 0.30 3.81
C VAL A 29 -15.26 1.27 3.56
N ALA A 30 -15.54 2.17 4.50
CA ALA A 30 -16.56 3.22 4.32
C ALA A 30 -16.20 4.17 3.16
N PHE A 31 -14.95 4.58 3.07
CA PHE A 31 -14.47 5.38 1.94
C PHE A 31 -14.67 4.66 0.61
N LEU A 32 -14.29 3.40 0.50
CA LEU A 32 -14.46 2.59 -0.71
C LEU A 32 -15.93 2.45 -1.11
N TRP A 33 -16.82 2.30 -0.14
CA TRP A 33 -18.26 2.22 -0.41
C TRP A 33 -18.81 3.42 -1.19
N PHE A 34 -18.31 4.62 -0.90
CA PHE A 34 -18.71 5.85 -1.59
C PHE A 34 -17.85 6.14 -2.84
N ASN A 35 -16.72 5.46 -3.00
CA ASN A 35 -15.75 5.73 -4.06
C ASN A 35 -15.78 4.70 -5.20
N VAL A 36 -16.69 3.72 -5.14
CA VAL A 36 -16.97 2.87 -6.30
C VAL A 36 -17.55 3.72 -7.43
N LYS A 37 -17.10 3.48 -8.64
CA LYS A 37 -17.43 4.27 -9.84
C LYS A 37 -18.94 4.48 -10.02
N PRO A 38 -19.41 5.72 -10.23
CA PRO A 38 -18.62 6.96 -10.32
C PRO A 38 -18.20 7.48 -8.94
N ALA A 39 -16.90 7.81 -8.82
CA ALA A 39 -16.33 8.27 -7.54
C ALA A 39 -17.01 9.56 -7.07
N LYS A 40 -17.52 9.53 -5.84
CA LYS A 40 -18.21 10.69 -5.23
C LYS A 40 -17.30 11.51 -4.32
N ILE A 41 -16.25 10.88 -3.80
CA ILE A 41 -15.33 11.48 -2.85
C ILE A 41 -13.92 11.22 -3.33
N TYR A 42 -13.06 12.25 -3.31
CA TYR A 42 -11.65 12.12 -3.65
C TYR A 42 -10.80 12.23 -2.39
N MET A 43 -9.83 11.33 -2.26
CA MET A 43 -8.87 11.38 -1.17
C MET A 43 -7.81 12.45 -1.50
N TRP A 44 -7.80 13.54 -0.71
CA TRP A 44 -6.81 14.60 -0.84
C TRP A 44 -5.47 14.16 -0.27
N ASP A 45 -4.40 14.82 -0.68
CA ASP A 45 -3.02 14.49 -0.30
C ASP A 45 -2.81 14.36 1.22
N VAL A 46 -3.48 15.19 2.01
CA VAL A 46 -3.41 15.13 3.48
C VAL A 46 -3.86 13.77 4.03
N TRP A 47 -4.93 13.19 3.48
CA TRP A 47 -5.44 11.88 3.92
C TRP A 47 -4.53 10.75 3.49
N SER A 48 -4.04 10.80 2.26
CA SER A 48 -3.10 9.80 1.76
C SER A 48 -1.80 9.81 2.56
N LEU A 49 -1.22 10.98 2.83
CA LEU A 49 -0.03 11.14 3.66
C LEU A 49 -0.24 10.66 5.10
N ALA A 50 -1.41 10.94 5.69
CA ALA A 50 -1.75 10.44 7.03
C ALA A 50 -1.82 8.91 7.07
N LEU A 51 -2.42 8.26 6.07
CA LEU A 51 -2.45 6.80 5.96
C LEU A 51 -1.04 6.21 5.81
N TRP A 52 -0.21 6.80 4.96
CA TRP A 52 1.18 6.39 4.78
C TRP A 52 1.97 6.49 6.09
N ALA A 53 1.87 7.62 6.79
CA ALA A 53 2.53 7.82 8.07
C ALA A 53 2.09 6.78 9.12
N ASN A 54 0.78 6.50 9.22
CA ASN A 54 0.26 5.48 10.14
C ASN A 54 0.83 4.09 9.84
N LEU A 55 0.86 3.68 8.57
CA LEU A 55 1.40 2.38 8.17
C LEU A 55 2.90 2.25 8.49
N TRP A 56 3.68 3.32 8.26
CA TRP A 56 5.09 3.34 8.62
C TRP A 56 5.30 3.24 10.13
N ILE A 57 4.57 4.01 10.92
CA ILE A 57 4.66 3.97 12.39
C ILE A 57 4.31 2.57 12.92
N ILE A 58 3.23 1.96 12.42
CA ILE A 58 2.83 0.60 12.80
C ILE A 58 3.93 -0.40 12.46
N ALA A 59 4.49 -0.34 11.24
CA ALA A 59 5.54 -1.24 10.79
C ALA A 59 6.83 -1.08 11.61
N MET A 60 7.17 0.12 12.05
CA MET A 60 8.31 0.38 12.92
C MET A 60 8.08 -0.19 14.33
N ILE A 61 6.91 0.06 14.92
CA ILE A 61 6.56 -0.45 16.25
C ILE A 61 6.53 -1.98 16.28
N THR A 62 6.02 -2.60 15.23
CA THR A 62 5.91 -4.07 15.11
C THR A 62 7.17 -4.73 14.57
N ASN A 63 8.19 -3.96 14.20
CA ASN A 63 9.42 -4.43 13.56
C ASN A 63 9.16 -5.24 12.27
N THR A 64 8.16 -4.80 11.49
CA THR A 64 7.70 -5.47 10.26
C THR A 64 7.95 -4.66 8.99
N VAL A 65 8.95 -3.79 9.01
CA VAL A 65 9.27 -2.89 7.87
C VAL A 65 9.53 -3.67 6.58
N PHE A 66 10.26 -4.80 6.65
CA PHE A 66 10.51 -5.63 5.46
C PHE A 66 9.22 -6.24 4.89
N ILE A 67 8.27 -6.60 5.74
CA ILE A 67 6.99 -7.16 5.34
C ILE A 67 6.14 -6.09 4.65
N LEU A 68 6.21 -4.85 5.14
CA LEU A 68 5.55 -3.72 4.53
C LEU A 68 6.00 -3.51 3.07
N ILE A 69 7.29 -3.72 2.76
CA ILE A 69 7.83 -3.65 1.40
C ILE A 69 7.16 -4.69 0.49
N ILE A 70 6.96 -5.91 1.00
CA ILE A 70 6.29 -6.99 0.25
C ILE A 70 4.82 -6.62 0.00
N ILE A 71 4.12 -6.15 1.03
CA ILE A 71 2.72 -5.74 0.93
C ILE A 71 2.55 -4.58 -0.07
N TRP A 72 3.50 -3.66 -0.09
CA TRP A 72 3.47 -2.49 -0.95
C TRP A 72 4.11 -2.68 -2.33
N PHE A 73 4.35 -3.90 -2.73
CA PHE A 73 4.99 -4.25 -3.98
C PHE A 73 4.44 -3.46 -5.19
N ILE A 74 3.12 -3.31 -5.30
CA ILE A 74 2.49 -2.58 -6.41
C ILE A 74 2.87 -1.11 -6.40
N PHE A 75 2.79 -0.44 -5.25
CA PHE A 75 3.13 0.99 -5.15
C PHE A 75 4.61 1.24 -5.47
N ILE A 76 5.49 0.34 -5.03
CA ILE A 76 6.92 0.39 -5.34
C ILE A 76 7.12 0.21 -6.85
N PHE A 77 6.45 -0.77 -7.46
CA PHE A 77 6.52 -1.04 -8.89
C PHE A 77 6.03 0.16 -9.73
N GLU A 78 4.93 0.78 -9.35
CA GLU A 78 4.41 2.01 -9.99
C GLU A 78 5.43 3.14 -9.92
N THR A 79 6.02 3.38 -8.74
CA THR A 79 7.04 4.41 -8.55
C THR A 79 8.28 4.13 -9.40
N ILE A 80 8.76 2.89 -9.41
CA ILE A 80 9.91 2.47 -10.24
C ILE A 80 9.61 2.68 -11.72
N SER A 81 8.40 2.39 -12.19
CA SER A 81 8.03 2.59 -13.59
C SER A 81 8.15 4.07 -14.01
N VAL A 82 7.77 4.99 -13.13
CA VAL A 82 7.94 6.43 -13.36
C VAL A 82 9.41 6.82 -13.39
N MET A 83 10.22 6.31 -12.43
CA MET A 83 11.65 6.58 -12.38
C MET A 83 12.37 6.09 -13.63
N ILE A 84 12.06 4.87 -14.10
CA ILE A 84 12.62 4.32 -15.34
C ILE A 84 12.23 5.21 -16.53
N GLN A 85 10.99 5.65 -16.61
CA GLN A 85 10.53 6.51 -17.69
C GLN A 85 11.26 7.87 -17.71
N LEU A 86 11.43 8.48 -16.55
CA LEU A 86 12.12 9.78 -16.44
C LEU A 86 13.60 9.67 -16.75
N THR A 87 14.28 8.64 -16.22
CA THR A 87 15.69 8.38 -16.49
C THR A 87 15.93 8.05 -17.96
N SER A 88 15.06 7.22 -18.56
CA SER A 88 15.15 6.91 -19.99
C SER A 88 15.00 8.16 -20.87
N LYS A 89 14.03 9.02 -20.56
CA LYS A 89 13.87 10.29 -21.30
C LYS A 89 15.10 11.20 -21.20
N LYS A 90 15.71 11.24 -19.99
CA LYS A 90 16.89 12.07 -19.74
C LYS A 90 18.14 11.56 -20.46
N PHE A 91 18.42 10.25 -20.40
CA PHE A 91 19.66 9.66 -20.93
C PHE A 91 19.57 9.16 -22.36
N ARG A 92 18.37 8.95 -22.91
CA ARG A 92 18.15 8.39 -24.25
C ARG A 92 17.49 9.38 -25.23
N ASN A 93 17.80 10.68 -25.11
CA ASN A 93 17.30 11.73 -26.00
C ASN A 93 15.78 11.69 -26.21
N GLY A 94 15.01 11.54 -25.12
CA GLY A 94 13.56 11.55 -25.15
C GLY A 94 12.89 10.21 -25.49
N LYS A 95 13.64 9.12 -25.70
CA LYS A 95 13.05 7.81 -25.97
C LYS A 95 12.31 7.28 -24.73
N LYS A 96 11.06 6.87 -24.95
CA LYS A 96 10.18 6.34 -23.92
C LYS A 96 10.36 4.82 -23.79
N VAL A 97 10.33 4.27 -22.59
CA VAL A 97 10.24 2.82 -22.31
C VAL A 97 8.80 2.39 -22.32
N PHE A 98 7.94 3.11 -21.58
CA PHE A 98 6.50 2.88 -21.54
C PHE A 98 5.79 3.92 -22.42
N ARG A 99 4.63 3.57 -22.98
CA ARG A 99 3.81 4.53 -23.74
C ARG A 99 3.45 5.72 -22.86
N ILE A 100 2.98 5.45 -21.66
CA ILE A 100 2.66 6.43 -20.62
C ILE A 100 3.19 5.88 -19.29
N ALA A 101 3.62 6.72 -18.37
CA ALA A 101 3.94 6.39 -16.98
C ALA A 101 3.01 7.19 -16.07
N PRO A 102 2.58 6.65 -14.92
CA PRO A 102 2.88 5.33 -14.29
C PRO A 102 2.37 4.11 -15.07
N PHE A 103 2.72 2.89 -14.58
CA PHE A 103 2.47 1.65 -15.32
C PHE A 103 0.97 1.35 -15.55
N HIS A 104 0.08 1.70 -14.64
CA HIS A 104 -1.37 1.55 -14.84
C HIS A 104 -1.86 2.31 -16.09
N HIS A 105 -1.38 3.54 -16.31
CA HIS A 105 -1.72 4.29 -17.54
C HIS A 105 -1.13 3.67 -18.80
N HIS A 106 -0.01 2.94 -18.67
CA HIS A 106 0.52 2.17 -19.80
C HIS A 106 -0.43 1.04 -20.21
N LEU A 107 -1.04 0.36 -19.23
CA LEU A 107 -2.02 -0.70 -19.48
C LEU A 107 -3.30 -0.14 -20.12
N GLU A 108 -3.78 1.02 -19.66
CA GLU A 108 -4.92 1.73 -20.29
C GLU A 108 -4.60 2.11 -21.74
N ALA A 109 -3.38 2.57 -22.03
CA ALA A 109 -2.92 2.91 -23.36
C ALA A 109 -2.78 1.68 -24.30
N ILE A 110 -2.81 0.46 -23.76
CA ILE A 110 -2.81 -0.83 -24.51
C ILE A 110 -4.23 -1.42 -24.65
N TRP A 111 -5.29 -0.61 -24.48
CA TRP A 111 -6.69 -1.00 -24.65
C TRP A 111 -7.33 -1.76 -23.47
N TRP A 112 -6.75 -1.71 -22.27
CA TRP A 112 -7.42 -2.22 -21.09
C TRP A 112 -8.37 -1.15 -20.53
N SER A 113 -9.59 -1.55 -20.14
CA SER A 113 -10.48 -0.64 -19.43
C SER A 113 -9.91 -0.29 -18.05
N GLU A 114 -10.10 0.93 -17.61
CA GLU A 114 -9.69 1.42 -16.28
C GLU A 114 -10.10 0.46 -15.16
N GLU A 115 -11.33 -0.05 -15.23
CA GLU A 115 -11.89 -1.00 -14.25
C GLU A 115 -11.10 -2.32 -14.19
N ASN A 116 -10.71 -2.85 -15.35
CA ASN A 116 -9.90 -4.06 -15.44
C ASN A 116 -8.49 -3.85 -14.89
N VAL A 117 -7.90 -2.70 -15.14
CA VAL A 117 -6.57 -2.35 -14.60
C VAL A 117 -6.63 -2.28 -13.09
N VAL A 118 -7.60 -1.52 -12.54
CA VAL A 118 -7.78 -1.36 -11.08
C VAL A 118 -8.03 -2.71 -10.43
N PHE A 119 -8.95 -3.52 -10.97
CA PHE A 119 -9.27 -4.83 -10.39
C PHE A 119 -8.06 -5.77 -10.35
N ARG A 120 -7.28 -5.83 -11.43
CA ARG A 120 -6.08 -6.70 -11.50
C ARG A 120 -4.98 -6.21 -10.55
N LEU A 121 -4.75 -4.92 -10.45
CA LEU A 121 -3.80 -4.36 -9.49
C LEU A 121 -4.23 -4.66 -8.05
N TRP A 122 -5.52 -4.61 -7.76
CA TRP A 122 -6.06 -5.00 -6.45
C TRP A 122 -5.84 -6.48 -6.15
N LEU A 123 -6.06 -7.37 -7.12
CA LEU A 123 -5.78 -8.79 -6.95
C LEU A 123 -4.30 -9.05 -6.64
N ILE A 124 -3.39 -8.42 -7.37
CA ILE A 124 -1.95 -8.54 -7.11
C ILE A 124 -1.61 -7.99 -5.71
N GLY A 125 -2.21 -6.86 -5.29
CA GLY A 125 -2.05 -6.30 -3.95
C GLY A 125 -2.52 -7.25 -2.84
N MET A 126 -3.66 -7.90 -3.04
CA MET A 126 -4.16 -8.92 -2.11
C MET A 126 -3.21 -10.12 -2.02
N ILE A 127 -2.73 -10.62 -3.16
CA ILE A 127 -1.76 -11.74 -3.20
C ILE A 127 -0.47 -11.33 -2.48
N SER A 128 0.07 -10.15 -2.75
CA SER A 128 1.27 -9.64 -2.09
C SER A 128 1.07 -9.52 -0.57
N SER A 129 -0.12 -9.10 -0.13
CA SER A 129 -0.46 -9.01 1.29
C SER A 129 -0.51 -10.38 1.96
N VAL A 130 -1.09 -11.40 1.30
CA VAL A 130 -1.11 -12.77 1.79
C VAL A 130 0.32 -13.34 1.89
N ILE A 131 1.16 -13.11 0.88
CA ILE A 131 2.58 -13.51 0.91
C ILE A 131 3.30 -12.84 2.07
N GLY A 132 3.09 -11.54 2.31
CA GLY A 132 3.66 -10.82 3.44
C GLY A 132 3.26 -11.42 4.79
N ILE A 133 1.99 -11.78 4.96
CA ILE A 133 1.49 -12.43 6.18
C ILE A 133 2.12 -13.82 6.37
N ILE A 134 2.18 -14.63 5.32
CA ILE A 134 2.82 -15.96 5.37
C ILE A 134 4.28 -15.81 5.78
N PHE A 135 5.01 -14.88 5.17
CA PHE A 135 6.40 -14.61 5.50
C PHE A 135 6.57 -14.20 6.97
N TYR A 136 5.66 -13.36 7.49
CA TYR A 136 5.65 -12.99 8.92
C TYR A 136 5.48 -14.19 9.85
N ILE A 137 4.55 -15.09 9.50
CA ILE A 137 4.29 -16.30 10.32
C ILE A 137 5.50 -17.23 10.31
N LEU A 138 6.18 -17.39 9.17
CA LEU A 138 7.35 -18.25 9.03
C LEU A 138 8.60 -17.71 9.74
N GLN A 139 8.66 -16.39 9.98
CA GLN A 139 9.78 -15.74 10.65
C GLN A 139 9.68 -15.80 12.18
N LYS A 140 8.53 -16.18 12.72
CA LYS A 140 8.23 -16.21 14.17
C LYS A 140 8.35 -17.63 14.75
#